data_e574bc6f13413ae1602b8608092d26fd
#
_entry.id   e574bc6f13413ae1602b8608092d26fd
#
_cell.length_a   1.000
_cell.length_b   1.000
_cell.length_c   1.000
_cell.angle_alpha   90.00
_cell.angle_beta   90.00
_cell.angle_gamma   90.00
#
_symmetry.space_group_name_H-M   'P 1'
#
loop_
_entity.id
_entity.type
_entity.pdbx_description
1 polymer ?
#
loop_
_entity_poly.entity_id
_entity_poly.type
_entity_poly.pdbx_seq_one_letter_code
_entity_poly.pdbx_strand_id
1 'polypeptide(L)'
;VLLGNHDCLATGERIFTKIFGEVDFAFTAGDVRFVCLNTNALEFDHDTPVPNFDFLERQIDGFPAGAEKTVVVMHAKPYSEQFDNNVAKIFQQTIRRFPQLQFCLNGHGHHFAAEDLFGDGVIYYECDNIGKETYLLFTITEEGYSYERVEF
;
A
#
# COMPACT_ATOMS: atom_id res chain seq x y z
N VAL A 1 -3.37 9.62 5.14
CA VAL A 1 -4.59 8.78 5.22
C VAL A 1 -4.74 8.06 3.90
N LEU A 2 -5.05 6.76 3.94
CA LEU A 2 -5.27 5.92 2.77
C LEU A 2 -6.76 5.62 2.62
N LEU A 3 -7.24 5.55 1.37
CA LEU A 3 -8.63 5.23 1.07
C LEU A 3 -8.91 3.75 1.36
N GLY A 4 -9.87 3.47 2.25
CA GLY A 4 -10.40 2.12 2.48
C GLY A 4 -11.66 1.86 1.64
N ASN A 5 -12.06 0.60 1.49
CA ASN A 5 -13.23 0.24 0.69
C ASN A 5 -14.53 0.85 1.25
N HIS A 6 -14.69 0.96 2.55
CA HIS A 6 -15.85 1.62 3.16
C HIS A 6 -15.89 3.13 2.92
N ASP A 7 -14.74 3.76 2.69
CA ASP A 7 -14.67 5.19 2.32
C ASP A 7 -15.16 5.46 0.90
N CYS A 8 -15.26 4.43 0.05
CA CYS A 8 -15.74 4.54 -1.33
C CYS A 8 -17.27 4.57 -1.45
N LEU A 9 -18.01 4.18 -0.39
CA LEU A 9 -19.45 4.00 -0.45
C LEU A 9 -20.19 5.30 -0.85
N ALA A 10 -21.13 5.19 -1.78
CA ALA A 10 -21.93 6.28 -2.32
C ALA A 10 -21.05 7.41 -2.92
N THR A 11 -20.98 8.56 -2.26
CA THR A 11 -20.14 9.70 -2.69
C THR A 11 -18.84 9.81 -1.87
N GLY A 12 -18.48 8.76 -1.15
CA GLY A 12 -17.41 8.77 -0.17
C GLY A 12 -16.05 9.09 -0.78
N GLU A 13 -15.69 8.51 -1.92
CA GLU A 13 -14.43 8.83 -2.63
C GLU A 13 -14.31 10.33 -2.96
N ARG A 14 -15.40 10.96 -3.43
CA ARG A 14 -15.42 12.41 -3.68
C ARG A 14 -15.20 13.24 -2.42
N ILE A 15 -15.75 12.79 -1.29
CA ILE A 15 -15.55 13.42 0.00
C ILE A 15 -14.13 13.23 0.48
N PHE A 16 -13.61 12.01 0.37
CA PHE A 16 -12.23 11.68 0.71
C PHE A 16 -11.24 12.56 -0.06
N THR A 17 -11.37 12.60 -1.39
CA THR A 17 -10.49 13.41 -2.26
C THR A 17 -10.55 14.90 -1.92
N LYS A 18 -11.72 15.40 -1.57
CA LYS A 18 -11.89 16.82 -1.18
C LYS A 18 -11.21 17.17 0.15
N ILE A 19 -11.10 16.20 1.08
CA ILE A 19 -10.54 16.41 2.42
C ILE A 19 -9.06 16.06 2.46
N PHE A 20 -8.67 14.95 1.85
CA PHE A 20 -7.34 14.35 1.99
C PHE A 20 -6.48 14.43 0.71
N GLY A 21 -7.06 14.77 -0.44
CA GLY A 21 -6.36 14.83 -1.73
C GLY A 21 -6.47 13.53 -2.53
N GLU A 22 -5.50 13.32 -3.41
CA GLU A 22 -5.48 12.18 -4.33
C GLU A 22 -5.49 10.84 -3.59
N VAL A 23 -6.16 9.85 -4.19
CA VAL A 23 -6.27 8.50 -3.64
C VAL A 23 -4.99 7.68 -3.84
N ASP A 24 -4.24 7.99 -4.91
CA ASP A 24 -2.88 7.50 -5.15
C ASP A 24 -1.90 8.66 -4.95
N PHE A 25 -0.99 8.51 -4.03
CA PHE A 25 -0.01 9.55 -3.72
C PHE A 25 1.31 8.94 -3.23
N ALA A 26 2.36 9.76 -3.25
CA ALA A 26 3.64 9.32 -2.71
C ALA A 26 4.34 10.47 -2.00
N PHE A 27 5.08 10.15 -0.94
CA PHE A 27 5.88 11.11 -0.19
C PHE A 27 7.19 10.48 0.25
N THR A 28 8.17 11.31 0.60
CA THR A 28 9.46 10.86 1.11
C THR A 28 9.63 11.32 2.56
N ALA A 29 10.06 10.42 3.41
CA ALA A 29 10.46 10.70 4.78
C ALA A 29 11.85 10.11 5.02
N GLY A 30 12.82 10.97 5.33
CA GLY A 30 14.23 10.57 5.33
C GLY A 30 14.67 10.08 3.95
N ASP A 31 15.23 8.88 3.91
CA ASP A 31 15.65 8.17 2.69
C ASP A 31 14.59 7.18 2.14
N VAL A 32 13.40 7.14 2.75
CA VAL A 32 12.33 6.20 2.39
C VAL A 32 11.25 6.87 1.57
N ARG A 33 10.96 6.32 0.38
CA ARG A 33 9.81 6.66 -0.46
C ARG A 33 8.61 5.80 -0.08
N PHE A 34 7.54 6.42 0.36
CA PHE A 34 6.25 5.78 0.59
C PHE A 34 5.37 5.98 -0.64
N VAL A 35 4.92 4.86 -1.23
CA VAL A 35 4.02 4.84 -2.39
C VAL A 35 2.68 4.30 -1.91
N CYS A 36 1.70 5.19 -1.84
CA CYS A 36 0.37 4.92 -1.28
C CYS A 36 -0.63 4.75 -2.42
N LEU A 37 -1.35 3.63 -2.43
CA LEU A 37 -2.17 3.20 -3.54
C LEU A 37 -3.61 2.94 -3.13
N ASN A 38 -4.53 3.35 -3.97
CA ASN A 38 -5.87 2.79 -3.97
C ASN A 38 -5.82 1.40 -4.61
N THR A 39 -6.33 0.40 -3.90
CA THR A 39 -6.40 -0.99 -4.35
C THR A 39 -7.80 -1.60 -4.19
N ASN A 40 -8.82 -0.74 -3.96
CA ASN A 40 -10.20 -1.16 -3.73
C ASN A 40 -10.94 -1.37 -5.07
N ALA A 41 -10.51 -2.34 -5.88
CA ALA A 41 -10.98 -2.52 -7.25
C ALA A 41 -12.48 -2.79 -7.38
N LEU A 42 -13.10 -3.46 -6.38
CA LEU A 42 -14.54 -3.74 -6.41
C LEU A 42 -15.41 -2.48 -6.26
N GLU A 43 -14.86 -1.41 -5.70
CA GLU A 43 -15.59 -0.17 -5.42
C GLU A 43 -15.48 0.86 -6.56
N PHE A 44 -14.67 0.56 -7.58
CA PHE A 44 -14.43 1.45 -8.72
C PHE A 44 -15.03 0.91 -10.00
N ASP A 45 -15.53 1.82 -10.84
CA ASP A 45 -15.99 1.53 -12.18
C ASP A 45 -14.87 1.04 -13.09
N HIS A 46 -15.24 0.36 -14.17
CA HIS A 46 -14.31 -0.10 -15.21
C HIS A 46 -13.52 1.04 -15.88
N ASP A 47 -13.97 2.28 -15.75
CA ASP A 47 -13.32 3.46 -16.31
C ASP A 47 -12.12 3.95 -15.49
N THR A 48 -11.99 3.48 -14.23
CA THR A 48 -10.89 3.86 -13.33
C THR A 48 -10.00 2.66 -13.07
N PRO A 49 -8.74 2.66 -13.54
CA PRO A 49 -7.82 1.54 -13.32
C PRO A 49 -7.38 1.49 -11.85
N VAL A 50 -7.67 0.37 -11.17
CA VAL A 50 -7.30 0.11 -9.79
C VAL A 50 -6.71 -1.31 -9.68
N PRO A 51 -5.43 -1.47 -9.27
CA PRO A 51 -4.45 -0.40 -8.95
C PRO A 51 -4.03 0.41 -10.19
N ASN A 52 -3.61 1.65 -9.97
CA ASN A 52 -3.23 2.60 -11.02
C ASN A 52 -1.78 2.37 -11.48
N PHE A 53 -1.61 1.62 -12.56
CA PHE A 53 -0.28 1.30 -13.11
C PHE A 53 0.44 2.52 -13.71
N ASP A 54 -0.29 3.46 -14.31
CA ASP A 54 0.31 4.70 -14.83
C ASP A 54 0.90 5.55 -13.69
N PHE A 55 0.26 5.55 -12.53
CA PHE A 55 0.83 6.18 -11.35
C PHE A 55 2.10 5.46 -10.89
N LEU A 56 2.09 4.14 -10.80
CA LEU A 56 3.26 3.34 -10.43
C LEU A 56 4.45 3.60 -11.35
N GLU A 57 4.24 3.56 -12.67
CA GLU A 57 5.29 3.83 -13.66
C GLU A 57 5.88 5.22 -13.48
N ARG A 58 5.04 6.25 -13.31
CA ARG A 58 5.52 7.61 -13.04
C ARG A 58 6.35 7.72 -11.76
N GLN A 59 6.00 6.96 -10.70
CA GLN A 59 6.77 6.96 -9.45
C GLN A 59 8.10 6.23 -9.59
N ILE A 60 8.18 5.18 -10.42
CA ILE A 60 9.40 4.45 -10.71
C ILE A 60 10.35 5.32 -11.54
N ASP A 61 9.86 5.89 -12.65
CA ASP A 61 10.65 6.70 -13.56
C ASP A 61 11.11 8.03 -12.93
N GLY A 62 10.27 8.62 -12.08
CA GLY A 62 10.55 9.85 -11.36
C GLY A 62 11.02 9.64 -9.92
N PHE A 63 11.65 8.50 -9.61
CA PHE A 63 12.09 8.20 -8.23
C PHE A 63 13.03 9.29 -7.70
N PRO A 64 12.77 9.85 -6.50
CA PRO A 64 13.54 11.00 -6.00
C PRO A 64 14.99 10.65 -5.70
N ALA A 65 15.93 11.49 -6.14
CA ALA A 65 17.37 11.27 -5.94
C ALA A 65 17.82 11.19 -4.47
N GLY A 66 17.01 11.69 -3.53
CA GLY A 66 17.31 11.63 -2.09
C GLY A 66 16.66 10.45 -1.37
N ALA A 67 15.90 9.62 -2.08
CA ALA A 67 15.32 8.40 -1.53
C ALA A 67 16.13 7.18 -1.99
N GLU A 68 16.30 6.22 -1.12
CA GLU A 68 17.03 4.99 -1.42
C GLU A 68 16.15 3.75 -1.28
N LYS A 69 15.16 3.81 -0.40
CA LYS A 69 14.28 2.70 -0.02
C LYS A 69 12.84 2.99 -0.39
N THR A 70 12.05 1.94 -0.54
CA THR A 70 10.63 2.07 -0.85
C THR A 70 9.78 1.22 0.09
N VAL A 71 8.65 1.77 0.52
CA VAL A 71 7.56 1.07 1.18
C VAL A 71 6.30 1.31 0.37
N VAL A 72 5.59 0.24 0.00
CA VAL A 72 4.30 0.33 -0.69
C VAL A 72 3.18 0.15 0.32
N VAL A 73 2.22 1.06 0.29
CA VAL A 73 1.10 1.09 1.25
C VAL A 73 -0.22 1.01 0.48
N MET A 74 -1.10 0.11 0.89
CA MET A 74 -2.38 -0.13 0.24
C MET A 74 -3.45 -0.51 1.27
N HIS A 75 -4.72 -0.44 0.91
CA HIS A 75 -5.78 -0.95 1.79
C HIS A 75 -5.94 -2.46 1.64
N ALA A 76 -6.20 -2.93 0.43
CA ALA A 76 -6.40 -4.33 0.10
C ALA A 76 -5.14 -4.92 -0.57
N LYS A 77 -4.62 -6.02 -0.04
CA LYS A 77 -3.46 -6.73 -0.62
C LYS A 77 -3.87 -7.60 -1.81
N PRO A 78 -2.94 -7.97 -2.70
CA PRO A 78 -3.17 -9.02 -3.68
C PRO A 78 -3.74 -10.29 -3.02
N TYR A 79 -4.65 -10.95 -3.73
CA TYR A 79 -5.40 -12.14 -3.34
C TYR A 79 -6.49 -11.91 -2.29
N SER A 80 -6.74 -10.65 -1.86
CA SER A 80 -7.99 -10.29 -1.19
C SER A 80 -9.13 -10.14 -2.20
N GLU A 81 -10.38 -10.14 -1.74
CA GLU A 81 -11.56 -9.97 -2.60
C GLU A 81 -11.70 -8.56 -3.18
N GLN A 82 -11.12 -7.56 -2.52
CA GLN A 82 -11.14 -6.16 -2.97
C GLN A 82 -10.11 -5.86 -4.06
N PHE A 83 -9.06 -6.67 -4.16
CA PHE A 83 -8.00 -6.45 -5.15
C PHE A 83 -8.39 -7.02 -6.52
N ASP A 84 -8.00 -6.37 -7.62
CA ASP A 84 -8.10 -6.99 -8.95
C ASP A 84 -7.05 -8.09 -9.11
N ASN A 85 -7.44 -9.32 -8.80
CA ASN A 85 -6.54 -10.47 -8.79
C ASN A 85 -6.08 -10.92 -10.19
N ASN A 86 -6.71 -10.42 -11.27
CA ASN A 86 -6.23 -10.67 -12.63
C ASN A 86 -4.87 -10.00 -12.88
N VAL A 87 -4.61 -8.89 -12.19
CA VAL A 87 -3.36 -8.14 -12.33
C VAL A 87 -2.37 -8.35 -11.18
N ALA A 88 -2.68 -9.21 -10.20
CA ALA A 88 -1.85 -9.39 -9.00
C ALA A 88 -0.38 -9.69 -9.30
N LYS A 89 -0.09 -10.56 -10.27
CA LYS A 89 1.29 -10.90 -10.68
C LYS A 89 2.01 -9.73 -11.36
N ILE A 90 1.31 -9.01 -12.24
CA ILE A 90 1.87 -7.82 -12.91
C ILE A 90 2.13 -6.74 -11.88
N PHE A 91 1.21 -6.53 -10.94
CA PHE A 91 1.38 -5.61 -9.83
C PHE A 91 2.66 -5.90 -9.04
N GLN A 92 2.86 -7.17 -8.62
CA GLN A 92 4.08 -7.56 -7.89
C GLN A 92 5.34 -7.29 -8.72
N GLN A 93 5.35 -7.64 -10.00
CA GLN A 93 6.49 -7.39 -10.89
C GLN A 93 6.77 -5.90 -11.03
N THR A 94 5.74 -5.05 -11.08
CA THR A 94 5.88 -3.61 -11.20
C THR A 94 6.46 -3.00 -9.92
N ILE A 95 5.89 -3.30 -8.75
CA ILE A 95 6.38 -2.72 -7.49
C ILE A 95 7.81 -3.16 -7.14
N ARG A 96 8.22 -4.35 -7.55
CA ARG A 96 9.61 -4.81 -7.39
C ARG A 96 10.65 -4.03 -8.20
N ARG A 97 10.23 -3.18 -9.13
CA ARG A 97 11.13 -2.26 -9.85
C ARG A 97 11.50 -1.03 -9.01
N PHE A 98 10.79 -0.76 -7.93
CA PHE A 98 11.17 0.30 -7.01
C PHE A 98 12.53 0.00 -6.33
N PRO A 99 13.39 1.03 -6.20
CA PRO A 99 14.66 0.87 -5.47
C PRO A 99 14.43 0.34 -4.05
N GLN A 100 15.19 -0.69 -3.70
CA GLN A 100 15.20 -1.31 -2.37
C GLN A 100 13.81 -1.42 -1.73
N LEU A 101 12.83 -2.04 -2.43
CA LEU A 101 11.51 -2.31 -1.86
C LEU A 101 11.66 -3.12 -0.57
N GLN A 102 11.32 -2.54 0.57
CA GLN A 102 11.49 -3.14 1.88
C GLN A 102 10.35 -4.10 2.20
N PHE A 103 9.12 -3.61 2.12
CA PHE A 103 7.92 -4.37 2.42
C PHE A 103 6.67 -3.63 1.89
N CYS A 104 5.53 -4.31 1.99
CA CYS A 104 4.22 -3.73 1.74
C CYS A 104 3.42 -3.66 3.04
N LEU A 105 2.60 -2.60 3.20
CA LEU A 105 1.65 -2.43 4.30
C LEU A 105 0.24 -2.49 3.79
N ASN A 106 -0.63 -3.20 4.47
CA ASN A 106 -2.05 -3.26 4.16
C ASN A 106 -2.93 -3.38 5.42
N GLY A 107 -4.22 -3.20 5.24
CA GLY A 107 -5.27 -3.44 6.21
C GLY A 107 -6.30 -4.41 5.64
N HIS A 108 -7.59 -4.07 5.79
CA HIS A 108 -8.76 -4.74 5.23
C HIS A 108 -9.19 -6.02 5.95
N GLY A 109 -8.30 -7.00 6.16
CA GLY A 109 -8.67 -8.30 6.73
C GLY A 109 -8.94 -8.28 8.25
N HIS A 110 -8.71 -7.16 8.94
CA HIS A 110 -8.95 -6.99 10.38
C HIS A 110 -8.25 -8.02 11.26
N HIS A 111 -7.08 -8.46 10.86
CA HIS A 111 -6.20 -9.33 11.64
C HIS A 111 -4.74 -9.01 11.32
N PHE A 112 -3.85 -9.40 12.22
CA PHE A 112 -2.42 -9.32 11.92
C PHE A 112 -1.99 -10.46 11.02
N ALA A 113 -1.25 -10.13 9.95
CA ALA A 113 -0.53 -11.09 9.12
C ALA A 113 0.80 -10.51 8.64
N ALA A 114 1.76 -11.40 8.35
CA ALA A 114 3.03 -11.09 7.71
C ALA A 114 3.31 -12.22 6.69
N GLU A 115 3.12 -11.95 5.42
CA GLU A 115 3.05 -13.00 4.38
C GLU A 115 3.93 -12.66 3.18
N ASP A 116 4.74 -13.62 2.76
CA ASP A 116 5.40 -13.60 1.45
C ASP A 116 4.44 -14.19 0.41
N LEU A 117 3.55 -13.34 -0.13
CA LEU A 117 2.45 -13.77 -1.02
C LEU A 117 2.93 -14.40 -2.34
N PHE A 118 4.13 -14.02 -2.79
CA PHE A 118 4.66 -14.41 -4.10
C PHE A 118 5.90 -15.29 -4.02
N GLY A 119 6.42 -15.57 -2.81
CA GLY A 119 7.61 -16.36 -2.59
C GLY A 119 8.89 -15.68 -3.08
N ASP A 120 8.93 -14.35 -3.07
CA ASP A 120 10.02 -13.56 -3.63
C ASP A 120 10.73 -12.65 -2.61
N GLY A 121 10.41 -12.84 -1.33
CA GLY A 121 11.01 -12.14 -0.20
C GLY A 121 10.35 -10.81 0.16
N VAL A 122 9.37 -10.33 -0.61
CA VAL A 122 8.60 -9.12 -0.26
C VAL A 122 7.48 -9.50 0.70
N ILE A 123 7.56 -9.00 1.93
CA ILE A 123 6.56 -9.29 2.95
C ILE A 123 5.43 -8.26 2.90
N TYR A 124 4.20 -8.76 2.93
CA TYR A 124 2.98 -7.98 3.09
C TYR A 124 2.54 -8.03 4.55
N TYR A 125 2.61 -6.88 5.23
CA TYR A 125 2.19 -6.75 6.61
C TYR A 125 0.77 -6.22 6.66
N GLU A 126 -0.13 -7.01 7.21
CA GLU A 126 -1.50 -6.62 7.47
C GLU A 126 -1.64 -6.16 8.92
N CYS A 127 -2.13 -4.93 9.09
CA CYS A 127 -2.43 -4.39 10.41
C CYS A 127 -3.86 -4.71 10.80
N ASP A 128 -4.06 -5.02 12.08
CA ASP A 128 -5.39 -5.20 12.65
C ASP A 128 -6.20 -3.90 12.69
N ASN A 129 -7.51 -3.97 12.93
CA ASN A 129 -8.32 -2.78 13.13
C ASN A 129 -8.04 -2.15 14.50
N ILE A 130 -8.19 -0.83 14.59
CA ILE A 130 -7.89 -0.06 15.80
C ILE A 130 -8.75 -0.47 17.01
N GLY A 131 -9.92 -1.07 16.78
CA GLY A 131 -10.79 -1.57 17.87
C GLY A 131 -10.19 -2.75 18.65
N LYS A 132 -9.09 -3.32 18.16
CA LYS A 132 -8.31 -4.34 18.89
C LYS A 132 -7.09 -3.76 19.61
N GLU A 133 -7.03 -2.44 19.70
CA GLU A 133 -6.03 -1.70 20.49
C GLU A 133 -4.58 -2.10 20.15
N THR A 134 -4.31 -2.33 18.84
CA THR A 134 -2.99 -2.71 18.34
C THR A 134 -2.56 -1.88 17.14
N TYR A 135 -1.23 -1.69 17.00
CA TYR A 135 -0.62 -1.14 15.80
C TYR A 135 0.73 -1.80 15.50
N LEU A 136 1.25 -1.56 14.31
CA LEU A 136 2.58 -2.03 13.91
C LEU A 136 3.56 -0.85 13.93
N LEU A 137 4.66 -1.02 14.63
CA LEU A 137 5.77 -0.07 14.65
C LEU A 137 6.93 -0.63 13.82
N PHE A 138 7.34 0.10 12.79
CA PHE A 138 8.48 -0.27 11.95
C PHE A 138 9.67 0.65 12.23
N THR A 139 10.85 0.04 12.32
CA THR A 139 12.13 0.74 12.35
C THR A 139 12.90 0.38 11.08
N ILE A 140 13.15 1.38 10.23
CA ILE A 140 13.89 1.21 8.97
C ILE A 140 15.28 1.82 9.16
N THR A 141 16.32 1.05 8.85
CA THR A 141 17.74 1.43 8.99
C THR A 141 18.48 1.25 7.67
N GLU A 142 19.76 1.60 7.62
CA GLU A 142 20.61 1.32 6.46
C GLU A 142 20.70 -0.18 6.13
N GLU A 143 20.67 -1.03 7.14
CA GLU A 143 20.83 -2.49 7.02
C GLU A 143 19.51 -3.23 6.66
N GLY A 144 18.35 -2.56 6.76
CA GLY A 144 17.04 -3.16 6.53
C GLY A 144 15.96 -2.62 7.46
N TYR A 145 15.08 -3.49 7.92
CA TYR A 145 14.01 -3.08 8.83
C TYR A 145 13.71 -4.13 9.89
N SER A 146 13.09 -3.68 10.97
CA SER A 146 12.45 -4.52 11.98
C SER A 146 11.04 -4.00 12.25
N TYR A 147 10.20 -4.85 12.84
CA TYR A 147 8.87 -4.44 13.26
C TYR A 147 8.51 -5.04 14.60
N GLU A 148 7.58 -4.41 15.27
CA GLU A 148 6.93 -4.90 16.48
C GLU A 148 5.43 -4.63 16.44
N ARG A 149 4.65 -5.55 16.99
CA ARG A 149 3.22 -5.36 17.24
C ARG A 149 3.05 -4.80 18.65
N VAL A 150 2.51 -3.60 18.72
CA VAL A 150 2.29 -2.89 19.99
C VAL A 150 0.81 -2.98 20.38
N GLU A 151 0.54 -3.27 21.64
CA GLU A 151 -0.79 -3.23 22.26
C GLU A 151 -0.86 -2.02 23.19
N PHE A 152 -2.01 -1.35 23.26
CA PHE A 152 -2.23 -0.16 24.09
C PHE A 152 -3.61 -0.14 24.75
#